data_a7a94a7bb8387569a340e50cba95379f
#
_entry.id   a7a94a7bb8387569a340e50cba95379f
#
_cell.length_a   1.000
_cell.length_b   1.000
_cell.length_c   1.000
_cell.angle_alpha   90.00
_cell.angle_beta   90.00
_cell.angle_gamma   90.00
#
_symmetry.space_group_name_H-M   'P 1'
#
loop_
_entity.id
_entity.type
_entity.pdbx_description
1 polymer ?
#
loop_
_entity_poly.entity_id
_entity_poly.type
_entity_poly.pdbx_seq_one_letter_code
_entity_poly.pdbx_strand_id
1 'polypeptide(L)'
;MSFFPKHPASRVGTTQTIAFDSSVAITNAFGTETYQLRLVANSACCFRIGDGAQTATTADPFLPANTIQYAIVSPGQRISAIKAATNGLVTATAGTLWVTEMS
;
A
#
# COMPACT_ATOMS: atom_id res chain seq x y z
N MET A 1 12.29 -29.81 4.46
CA MET A 1 12.02 -29.16 4.39
C MET A 1 11.92 -28.34 4.90
N SER A 2 11.92 -27.93 4.76
CA SER A 2 11.85 -27.03 5.35
C SER A 2 11.04 -26.30 5.29
N PHE A 3 10.55 -26.10 5.43
CA PHE A 3 9.86 -25.38 5.37
C PHE A 3 10.02 -24.40 6.09
N PHE A 4 10.59 -23.73 5.73
CA PHE A 4 10.75 -22.65 6.33
C PHE A 4 9.72 -21.76 6.01
N PRO A 5 9.01 -21.25 6.84
CA PRO A 5 8.12 -20.21 6.58
C PRO A 5 8.86 -19.09 6.07
N LYS A 6 8.33 -18.36 5.17
CA LYS A 6 8.87 -17.30 4.67
C LYS A 6 8.66 -16.16 5.42
N HIS A 7 8.34 -16.10 6.47
CA HIS A 7 8.08 -14.95 7.11
C HIS A 7 8.59 -14.95 8.39
N PRO A 8 8.80 -13.98 8.97
CA PRO A 8 8.46 -12.62 8.61
C PRO A 8 9.45 -12.07 7.63
N ALA A 9 10.47 -12.83 7.28
CA ALA A 9 11.53 -12.32 6.47
C ALA A 9 11.33 -12.69 5.01
N SER A 10 10.31 -12.17 4.41
CA SER A 10 10.11 -12.30 2.98
C SER A 10 11.16 -11.52 2.22
N ARG A 11 11.47 -11.95 1.01
CA ARG A 11 12.41 -11.26 0.16
C ARG A 11 11.84 -9.92 -0.27
N VAL A 12 12.63 -8.86 -0.08
CA VAL A 12 12.26 -7.53 -0.54
C VAL A 12 12.50 -7.44 -2.05
N GLY A 13 11.50 -7.00 -2.78
CA GLY A 13 11.58 -6.84 -4.22
C GLY A 13 11.50 -5.39 -4.64
N THR A 14 10.74 -5.12 -5.70
CA THR A 14 10.60 -3.79 -6.27
C THR A 14 9.81 -2.88 -5.36
N THR A 15 10.23 -1.62 -5.23
CA THR A 15 9.47 -0.60 -4.53
C THR A 15 8.88 0.37 -5.54
N GLN A 16 7.57 0.60 -5.44
CA GLN A 16 6.90 1.65 -6.18
C GLN A 16 6.53 2.77 -5.22
N THR A 17 6.64 4.01 -5.69
CA THR A 17 6.20 5.16 -4.89
C THR A 17 5.06 5.83 -5.62
N ILE A 18 4.01 6.18 -4.89
CA ILE A 18 2.90 6.93 -5.44
C ILE A 18 2.64 8.15 -4.58
N ALA A 19 2.47 9.29 -5.25
CA ALA A 19 2.13 10.54 -4.58
C ALA A 19 0.62 10.63 -4.51
N PHE A 20 0.06 10.74 -3.31
CA PHE A 20 -1.39 10.85 -3.14
C PHE A 20 -1.76 12.23 -2.61
N ASP A 21 -2.95 12.64 -2.97
CA ASP A 21 -3.54 13.90 -2.54
C ASP A 21 -5.05 13.68 -2.50
N SER A 22 -5.84 14.71 -2.68
CA SER A 22 -7.28 14.57 -2.86
C SER A 22 -7.64 13.80 -4.12
N SER A 23 -6.71 13.68 -5.07
CA SER A 23 -6.85 12.80 -6.23
C SER A 23 -6.22 11.46 -5.94
N VAL A 24 -6.83 10.40 -6.48
CA VAL A 24 -6.36 9.03 -6.27
C VAL A 24 -5.09 8.80 -7.06
N ALA A 25 -4.13 8.12 -6.45
CA ALA A 25 -2.93 7.62 -7.12
C ALA A 25 -2.97 6.10 -7.14
N ILE A 26 -2.37 5.47 -8.14
CA ILE A 26 -2.41 4.03 -8.30
C ILE A 26 -1.03 3.53 -8.75
N THR A 27 -0.66 2.33 -8.30
CA THR A 27 0.58 1.68 -8.73
C THR A 27 0.39 0.95 -10.05
N ASN A 28 1.50 0.51 -10.63
CA ASN A 28 1.48 -0.49 -11.69
C ASN A 28 1.14 -1.86 -11.09
N ALA A 29 0.82 -2.82 -11.93
CA ALA A 29 0.53 -4.17 -11.48
C ALA A 29 1.76 -4.78 -10.80
N PHE A 30 1.53 -5.56 -9.73
CA PHE A 30 2.61 -6.22 -9.02
C PHE A 30 3.13 -7.41 -9.83
N GLY A 31 4.35 -7.83 -9.52
CA GLY A 31 4.99 -8.93 -10.22
C GLY A 31 4.30 -10.28 -10.00
N THR A 32 4.72 -11.25 -10.80
CA THR A 32 4.09 -12.58 -10.80
C THR A 32 4.39 -13.40 -9.55
N GLU A 33 5.35 -12.96 -8.75
CA GLU A 33 5.71 -13.66 -7.50
C GLU A 33 5.45 -12.80 -6.27
N THR A 34 4.67 -11.74 -6.40
CA THR A 34 4.39 -10.84 -5.29
C THR A 34 3.12 -11.30 -4.58
N TYR A 35 3.27 -11.71 -3.34
CA TYR A 35 2.14 -12.13 -2.51
C TYR A 35 1.98 -11.29 -1.26
N GLN A 36 2.90 -10.39 -0.99
CA GLN A 36 2.88 -9.55 0.19
C GLN A 36 3.43 -8.18 -0.14
N LEU A 37 2.89 -7.16 0.49
CA LEU A 37 3.36 -5.79 0.36
C LEU A 37 3.76 -5.25 1.72
N ARG A 38 4.78 -4.39 1.72
CA ARG A 38 5.13 -3.56 2.85
C ARG A 38 4.77 -2.13 2.49
N LEU A 39 3.91 -1.52 3.29
CA LEU A 39 3.36 -0.20 3.02
C LEU A 39 3.84 0.79 4.06
N VAL A 40 4.35 1.93 3.62
CA VAL A 40 4.73 3.04 4.49
C VAL A 40 4.37 4.33 3.79
N ALA A 41 3.71 5.23 4.49
CA ALA A 41 3.39 6.54 3.95
C ALA A 41 3.91 7.62 4.90
N ASN A 42 4.27 8.77 4.36
CA ASN A 42 4.71 9.90 5.17
C ASN A 42 3.56 10.80 5.59
N SER A 43 2.34 10.45 5.22
CA SER A 43 1.13 11.17 5.59
C SER A 43 0.00 10.17 5.65
N ALA A 44 -1.03 10.44 6.43
CA ALA A 44 -2.16 9.52 6.57
C ALA A 44 -2.89 9.36 5.25
N CYS A 45 -3.21 8.12 4.90
CA CYS A 45 -3.91 7.83 3.66
C CYS A 45 -4.87 6.65 3.84
N CYS A 46 -5.75 6.47 2.87
CA CYS A 46 -6.58 5.28 2.75
C CYS A 46 -6.18 4.57 1.47
N PHE A 47 -6.25 3.24 1.46
CA PHE A 47 -5.78 2.48 0.32
C PHE A 47 -6.76 1.37 -0.03
N ARG A 48 -6.71 0.95 -1.30
CA ARG A 48 -7.52 -0.15 -1.81
C ARG A 48 -6.66 -1.00 -2.72
N ILE A 49 -6.73 -2.32 -2.54
CA ILE A 49 -5.98 -3.30 -3.33
C ILE A 49 -6.96 -4.15 -4.11
N GLY A 50 -6.65 -4.46 -5.36
CA GLY A 50 -7.48 -5.34 -6.15
C GLY A 50 -6.98 -5.49 -7.57
N ASP A 51 -7.75 -6.21 -8.36
CA ASP A 51 -7.43 -6.47 -9.75
C ASP A 51 -7.80 -5.26 -10.61
N GLY A 52 -6.93 -4.97 -11.57
CA GLY A 52 -7.18 -3.87 -12.49
C GLY A 52 -7.08 -2.51 -11.83
N ALA A 53 -7.66 -1.51 -12.45
CA ALA A 53 -7.63 -0.15 -11.92
C ALA A 53 -8.45 -0.08 -10.63
N GLN A 54 -7.85 0.48 -9.60
CA GLN A 54 -8.50 0.67 -8.31
C GLN A 54 -8.68 2.14 -8.03
N THR A 55 -9.76 2.49 -7.35
CA THR A 55 -10.04 3.87 -6.95
C THR A 55 -10.27 3.90 -5.45
N ALA A 56 -9.27 4.30 -4.69
CA ALA A 56 -9.38 4.38 -3.25
C ALA A 56 -10.33 5.52 -2.83
N THR A 57 -11.00 5.32 -1.71
CA THR A 57 -11.87 6.34 -1.14
C THR A 57 -11.50 6.52 0.33
N THR A 58 -11.99 7.59 0.94
CA THR A 58 -11.73 7.84 2.36
C THR A 58 -12.44 6.84 3.28
N ALA A 59 -13.27 5.98 2.73
CA ALA A 59 -13.91 4.89 3.48
C ALA A 59 -13.10 3.60 3.44
N ASP A 60 -12.01 3.55 2.68
CA ASP A 60 -11.15 2.36 2.58
C ASP A 60 -10.21 2.27 3.79
N PRO A 61 -9.49 1.15 3.97
CA PRO A 61 -8.60 0.97 5.10
C PRO A 61 -7.63 2.13 5.28
N PHE A 62 -7.45 2.53 6.51
CA PHE A 62 -6.65 3.68 6.90
C PHE A 62 -5.22 3.27 7.23
N LEU A 63 -4.25 4.01 6.71
CA LEU A 63 -2.84 3.83 7.03
C LEU A 63 -2.34 5.10 7.69
N PRO A 64 -2.02 5.05 9.01
CA PRO A 64 -1.46 6.21 9.69
C PRO A 64 -0.10 6.60 9.12
N ALA A 65 0.25 7.88 9.26
CA ALA A 65 1.54 8.37 8.79
C ALA A 65 2.68 7.67 9.53
N ASN A 66 3.75 7.36 8.79
CA ASN A 66 4.99 6.82 9.34
C ASN A 66 4.82 5.48 10.07
N THR A 67 3.81 4.71 9.67
CA THR A 67 3.53 3.40 10.24
C THR A 67 3.70 2.34 9.16
N ILE A 68 4.37 1.24 9.50
CA ILE A 68 4.54 0.13 8.57
C ILE A 68 3.31 -0.76 8.65
N GLN A 69 2.79 -1.13 7.49
CA GLN A 69 1.70 -2.10 7.40
C GLN A 69 2.02 -3.12 6.34
N TYR A 70 1.74 -4.38 6.63
CA TYR A 70 1.89 -5.46 5.65
C TYR A 70 0.51 -5.86 5.14
N ALA A 71 0.43 -6.16 3.86
CA ALA A 71 -0.80 -6.60 3.24
C ALA A 71 -0.54 -7.80 2.36
N ILE A 72 -1.48 -8.73 2.30
CA ILE A 72 -1.40 -9.88 1.42
C ILE A 72 -2.09 -9.51 0.11
N VAL A 73 -1.43 -9.84 -1.00
CA VAL A 73 -1.96 -9.54 -2.33
C VAL A 73 -1.79 -10.76 -3.21
N SER A 74 -2.39 -10.71 -4.40
CA SER A 74 -2.18 -11.70 -5.44
C SER A 74 -1.35 -11.07 -6.56
N PRO A 75 -0.57 -11.88 -7.30
CA PRO A 75 0.20 -11.36 -8.42
C PRO A 75 -0.69 -10.62 -9.41
N GLY A 76 -0.20 -9.50 -9.93
CA GLY A 76 -0.92 -8.72 -10.91
C GLY A 76 -1.90 -7.71 -10.35
N GLN A 77 -2.13 -7.72 -9.05
CA GLN A 77 -3.01 -6.72 -8.42
C GLN A 77 -2.32 -5.36 -8.36
N ARG A 78 -3.09 -4.36 -8.00
CA ARG A 78 -2.61 -2.98 -7.86
C ARG A 78 -3.15 -2.40 -6.57
N ILE A 79 -2.47 -1.36 -6.08
CA ILE A 79 -2.95 -0.62 -4.92
C ILE A 79 -3.16 0.83 -5.33
N SER A 80 -4.24 1.43 -4.87
CA SER A 80 -4.46 2.86 -5.01
C SER A 80 -4.53 3.49 -3.64
N ALA A 81 -4.22 4.77 -3.55
CA ALA A 81 -4.21 5.52 -2.31
C ALA A 81 -4.77 6.91 -2.51
N ILE A 82 -5.41 7.42 -1.46
CA ILE A 82 -5.94 8.78 -1.44
C ILE A 82 -5.65 9.35 -0.05
N LYS A 83 -5.51 10.67 0.01
CA LYS A 83 -5.33 11.37 1.27
C LYS A 83 -6.49 11.04 2.21
N ALA A 84 -6.19 10.73 3.48
CA ALA A 84 -7.22 10.43 4.46
C ALA A 84 -8.11 11.66 4.72
N ALA A 85 -9.31 11.41 5.22
CA ALA A 85 -10.19 12.50 5.63
C ALA A 85 -9.62 13.17 6.88
N THR A 86 -9.63 14.50 6.90
CA THR A 86 -9.23 15.26 8.08
C THR A 86 -10.34 15.20 9.12
N ASN A 87 -9.96 14.90 10.37
CA ASN A 87 -10.92 14.91 11.47
C ASN A 87 -10.21 15.43 12.72
N GLY A 88 -10.84 15.32 13.87
CA GLY A 88 -10.31 15.88 15.11
C GLY A 88 -8.97 15.30 15.54
N LEU A 89 -8.60 14.11 15.08
CA LEU A 89 -7.35 13.45 15.45
C LEU A 89 -6.36 13.38 14.31
N VAL A 90 -6.81 13.56 13.08
CA VAL A 90 -5.99 13.40 11.89
C VAL A 90 -6.08 14.67 11.06
N THR A 91 -4.92 15.29 10.81
CA THR A 91 -4.82 16.36 9.85
C THR A 91 -4.21 15.76 8.60
N ALA A 92 -5.03 15.55 7.59
CA ALA A 92 -4.59 14.88 6.38
C ALA A 92 -3.95 15.87 5.43
N THR A 93 -2.79 15.49 4.90
CA THR A 93 -2.06 16.26 3.90
C THR A 93 -1.65 15.35 2.76
N ALA A 94 -1.27 15.93 1.64
CA ALA A 94 -0.72 15.17 0.55
C ALA A 94 0.57 14.49 0.99
N GLY A 95 0.87 13.34 0.43
CA GLY A 95 2.06 12.62 0.80
C GLY A 95 2.43 11.57 -0.24
N THR A 96 3.38 10.73 0.14
CA THR A 96 3.88 9.65 -0.70
C THR A 96 3.72 8.32 0.02
N LEU A 97 3.26 7.32 -0.71
CA LEU A 97 3.18 5.95 -0.22
C LEU A 97 4.27 5.12 -0.89
N TRP A 98 5.09 4.47 -0.07
CA TRP A 98 6.08 3.52 -0.56
C TRP A 98 5.49 2.13 -0.47
N VAL A 99 5.40 1.46 -1.62
CA VAL A 99 4.83 0.12 -1.74
C VAL A 99 5.96 -0.81 -2.15
N THR A 100 6.42 -1.63 -1.22
CA THR A 100 7.51 -2.58 -1.49
C THR A 100 6.93 -3.97 -1.68
N GLU A 101 7.22 -4.58 -2.83
CA GLU A 101 6.78 -5.93 -3.13
C GLU A 101 7.67 -6.92 -2.40
N MET A 102 7.06 -7.95 -1.83
CA MET A 102 7.77 -8.99 -1.11
C MET A 102 7.31 -10.36 -1.58
N SER A 103 8.22 -11.29 -1.62
CA SER A 103 7.91 -12.65 -2.08
C SER A 103 8.35 -13.70 -1.07
#